data_ecfe672dcc851ea856b900db7094a507
#
_entry.id   ecfe672dcc851ea856b900db7094a507
#
_cell.length_a   1.000
_cell.length_b   1.000
_cell.length_c   1.000
_cell.angle_alpha   90.00
_cell.angle_beta   90.00
_cell.angle_gamma   90.00
#
_symmetry.space_group_name_H-M   'P 1'
#
loop_
_entity.id
_entity.type
_entity.pdbx_description
1 polymer ?
#
loop_
_entity_poly.entity_id
_entity_poly.type
_entity_poly.pdbx_seq_one_letter_code
_entity_poly.pdbx_strand_id
1 'polypeptide(L)'
;MKRLTILLIYLLIFVGCATTKGPPPQEFGGKPDVFCNVIQKPDPLLMGTWESRFLRTVGKSRADDNYVKYRLIKRDDKYGLYFYRTWRDGRKKKAEWKNWTINGKEILGEPRQFGVKIFVQGKDVYFTIRALDKPAKMSRVDE
;
A
#
# COMPACT_ATOMS: atom_id res chain seq x y z
N MET A 1 2.46 -21.42 -52.78
CA MET A 1 2.68 -21.88 -51.40
C MET A 1 3.71 -21.04 -50.61
N LYS A 2 4.59 -20.26 -51.22
CA LYS A 2 5.59 -19.44 -50.49
C LYS A 2 5.03 -18.14 -49.85
N ARG A 3 3.83 -17.70 -50.22
CA ARG A 3 3.24 -16.46 -49.69
C ARG A 3 2.41 -16.66 -48.40
N LEU A 4 2.00 -17.90 -48.09
CA LEU A 4 1.20 -18.20 -46.93
C LEU A 4 2.06 -18.31 -45.62
N THR A 5 3.31 -18.71 -45.82
CA THR A 5 4.24 -18.89 -44.69
C THR A 5 4.72 -17.56 -44.12
N ILE A 6 4.77 -16.51 -44.93
CA ILE A 6 5.22 -15.17 -44.49
C ILE A 6 4.13 -14.49 -43.64
N LEU A 7 2.86 -14.76 -43.92
CA LEU A 7 1.74 -14.17 -43.19
C LEU A 7 1.62 -14.75 -41.74
N LEU A 8 2.02 -16.00 -41.58
CA LEU A 8 1.99 -16.66 -40.28
C LEU A 8 3.08 -16.18 -39.31
N ILE A 9 4.21 -15.72 -39.89
CA ILE A 9 5.34 -15.18 -39.08
C ILE A 9 5.02 -13.77 -38.58
N TYR A 10 4.26 -12.98 -39.30
CA TYR A 10 3.83 -11.64 -38.87
C TYR A 10 2.76 -11.67 -37.78
N LEU A 11 2.01 -12.76 -37.66
CA LEU A 11 0.98 -12.89 -36.61
C LEU A 11 1.55 -13.24 -35.20
N LEU A 12 2.79 -13.71 -35.14
CA LEU A 12 3.45 -14.08 -33.89
C LEU A 12 4.21 -12.94 -33.22
N ILE A 13 4.34 -11.78 -33.87
CA ILE A 13 5.09 -10.63 -33.33
C ILE A 13 4.18 -9.68 -32.50
N PHE A 14 2.85 -9.86 -32.55
CA PHE A 14 1.90 -9.12 -31.74
C PHE A 14 1.46 -9.83 -30.42
N VAL A 15 2.28 -10.74 -29.90
CA VAL A 15 2.13 -11.12 -28.49
C VAL A 15 2.63 -9.94 -27.67
N GLY A 16 1.69 -9.04 -27.46
CA GLY A 16 1.91 -7.77 -26.79
C GLY A 16 2.66 -7.96 -25.49
N CYS A 17 3.52 -7.01 -25.19
CA CYS A 17 3.96 -6.74 -23.84
C CYS A 17 2.73 -6.69 -22.95
N ALA A 18 2.38 -7.83 -22.35
CA ALA A 18 1.48 -7.85 -21.22
C ALA A 18 2.18 -6.99 -20.17
N THR A 19 1.75 -5.74 -20.07
CA THR A 19 2.05 -4.92 -18.90
C THR A 19 1.64 -5.79 -17.72
N THR A 20 2.62 -6.33 -17.02
CA THR A 20 2.38 -7.05 -15.78
C THR A 20 1.76 -6.03 -14.85
N LYS A 21 0.44 -5.97 -14.84
CA LYS A 21 -0.29 -5.30 -13.76
C LYS A 21 0.26 -5.92 -12.49
N GLY A 22 0.73 -5.07 -11.60
CA GLY A 22 1.21 -5.52 -10.30
C GLY A 22 0.18 -6.46 -9.66
N PRO A 23 0.58 -7.27 -8.68
CA PRO A 23 -0.31 -8.24 -8.06
C PRO A 23 -1.64 -7.59 -7.69
N PRO A 24 -2.77 -8.31 -7.80
CA PRO A 24 -4.07 -7.76 -7.46
C PRO A 24 -4.05 -7.23 -6.02
N PRO A 25 -4.82 -6.18 -5.73
CA PRO A 25 -4.94 -5.66 -4.38
C PRO A 25 -5.28 -6.80 -3.42
N GLN A 26 -4.58 -6.86 -2.30
CA GLN A 26 -4.91 -7.88 -1.31
C GLN A 26 -6.20 -7.48 -0.61
N GLU A 27 -7.16 -8.40 -0.58
CA GLU A 27 -8.33 -8.27 0.27
C GLU A 27 -7.96 -8.58 1.71
N PHE A 28 -8.42 -7.74 2.63
CA PHE A 28 -8.26 -7.96 4.05
C PHE A 28 -9.41 -8.80 4.58
N GLY A 29 -9.08 -9.95 5.17
CA GLY A 29 -10.06 -10.85 5.78
C GLY A 29 -9.54 -11.47 7.08
N GLY A 30 -10.44 -12.03 7.88
CA GLY A 30 -10.10 -12.70 9.12
C GLY A 30 -9.77 -11.75 10.28
N LYS A 31 -8.79 -12.13 11.09
CA LYS A 31 -8.33 -11.31 12.22
C LYS A 31 -7.44 -10.17 11.74
N PRO A 32 -7.51 -8.98 12.38
CA PRO A 32 -6.53 -7.92 12.16
C PRO A 32 -5.10 -8.41 12.39
N ASP A 33 -4.15 -7.86 11.64
CA ASP A 33 -2.73 -8.17 11.82
C ASP A 33 -2.26 -7.81 13.24
N VAL A 34 -2.82 -6.74 13.79
CA VAL A 34 -2.49 -6.24 15.12
C VAL A 34 -3.63 -5.41 15.71
N PHE A 35 -3.73 -5.40 17.04
CA PHE A 35 -4.52 -4.41 17.75
C PHE A 35 -3.63 -3.27 18.21
N CYS A 36 -4.05 -2.04 17.89
CA CYS A 36 -3.25 -0.85 18.15
C CYS A 36 -3.30 -0.44 19.62
N ASN A 37 -2.20 0.11 20.11
CA ASN A 37 -2.22 0.92 21.32
C ASN A 37 -2.92 2.25 21.02
N VAL A 38 -3.77 2.74 21.93
CA VAL A 38 -4.53 3.98 21.75
C VAL A 38 -4.15 4.97 22.82
N ILE A 39 -3.50 6.06 22.42
CA ILE A 39 -3.22 7.22 23.29
C ILE A 39 -4.42 8.17 23.23
N GLN A 40 -4.87 8.46 22.01
CA GLN A 40 -6.04 9.29 21.72
C GLN A 40 -6.89 8.60 20.68
N LYS A 41 -8.23 8.63 20.82
CA LYS A 41 -9.19 8.05 19.88
C LYS A 41 -8.88 8.50 18.44
N PRO A 42 -8.90 7.57 17.46
CA PRO A 42 -8.61 7.91 16.08
C PRO A 42 -9.58 8.93 15.49
N ASP A 43 -9.04 9.81 14.66
CA ASP A 43 -9.86 10.65 13.79
C ASP A 43 -10.74 9.74 12.91
N PRO A 44 -12.04 10.05 12.74
CA PRO A 44 -12.95 9.26 11.91
C PRO A 44 -12.45 9.03 10.47
N LEU A 45 -11.67 9.96 9.91
CA LEU A 45 -11.09 9.81 8.58
C LEU A 45 -10.09 8.66 8.48
N LEU A 46 -9.44 8.27 9.58
CA LEU A 46 -8.52 7.14 9.58
C LEU A 46 -9.22 5.77 9.50
N MET A 47 -10.52 5.74 9.80
CA MET A 47 -11.29 4.50 9.80
C MET A 47 -11.60 4.04 8.37
N GLY A 48 -11.74 2.71 8.19
CA GLY A 48 -12.04 2.08 6.92
C GLY A 48 -10.79 1.68 6.16
N THR A 49 -10.94 1.48 4.85
CA THR A 49 -9.89 0.96 3.98
C THR A 49 -9.35 2.06 3.08
N TRP A 50 -8.03 2.15 3.03
CA TRP A 50 -7.29 3.16 2.29
C TRP A 50 -6.13 2.53 1.54
N GLU A 51 -5.84 3.05 0.35
CA GLU A 51 -4.72 2.59 -0.46
C GLU A 51 -3.98 3.74 -1.15
N SER A 52 -2.73 3.51 -1.49
CA SER A 52 -1.93 4.43 -2.30
C SER A 52 -0.92 3.67 -3.14
N ARG A 53 -0.70 4.17 -4.35
CA ARG A 53 0.45 3.80 -5.20
C ARG A 53 1.35 5.02 -5.30
N PHE A 54 2.63 4.84 -5.10
CA PHE A 54 3.58 5.93 -5.18
C PHE A 54 4.94 5.46 -5.69
N LEU A 55 5.62 6.36 -6.38
CA LEU A 55 6.98 6.15 -6.85
C LEU A 55 7.95 6.60 -5.76
N ARG A 56 8.92 5.75 -5.47
CA ARG A 56 10.03 6.08 -4.62
C ARG A 56 11.29 6.17 -5.45
N THR A 57 11.95 7.33 -5.42
CA THR A 57 13.24 7.51 -6.07
C THR A 57 14.31 6.80 -5.26
N VAL A 58 15.05 5.90 -5.90
CA VAL A 58 16.18 5.20 -5.33
C VAL A 58 17.42 5.59 -6.13
N GLY A 59 18.26 6.47 -5.56
CA GLY A 59 19.40 7.04 -6.29
C GLY A 59 18.97 8.01 -7.40
N LYS A 60 19.89 8.33 -8.32
CA LYS A 60 19.66 9.34 -9.35
C LYS A 60 18.81 8.89 -10.54
N SER A 61 18.52 7.60 -10.69
CA SER A 61 17.96 7.09 -11.95
C SER A 61 16.92 5.96 -11.81
N ARG A 62 16.53 5.56 -10.60
CA ARG A 62 15.60 4.45 -10.40
C ARG A 62 14.41 4.85 -9.55
N ALA A 63 13.21 4.67 -10.10
CA ALA A 63 11.97 4.79 -9.36
C ALA A 63 11.40 3.39 -9.08
N ASP A 64 11.13 3.08 -7.82
CA ASP A 64 10.41 1.87 -7.42
C ASP A 64 8.93 2.18 -7.28
N ASP A 65 8.09 1.39 -7.94
CA ASP A 65 6.63 1.43 -7.77
C ASP A 65 6.28 0.71 -6.47
N ASN A 66 5.59 1.42 -5.58
CA ASN A 66 5.19 0.93 -4.28
C ASN A 66 3.68 1.01 -4.14
N TYR A 67 3.12 0.04 -3.45
CA TYR A 67 1.73 -0.01 -3.10
C TYR A 67 1.59 -0.23 -1.60
N VAL A 68 0.70 0.54 -0.97
CA VAL A 68 0.34 0.39 0.43
C VAL A 68 -1.17 0.37 0.55
N LYS A 69 -1.68 -0.49 1.39
CA LYS A 69 -3.10 -0.58 1.76
C LYS A 69 -3.19 -0.81 3.26
N TYR A 70 -4.11 -0.13 3.91
CA TYR A 70 -4.47 -0.45 5.28
C TYR A 70 -5.97 -0.43 5.48
N ARG A 71 -6.42 -1.10 6.51
CA ARG A 71 -7.78 -1.05 7.00
C ARG A 71 -7.75 -0.89 8.52
N LEU A 72 -8.41 0.13 9.03
CA LEU A 72 -8.60 0.35 10.46
C LEU A 72 -10.06 0.12 10.80
N ILE A 73 -10.32 -0.82 11.70
CA ILE A 73 -11.66 -1.14 12.18
C ILE A 73 -11.72 -1.07 13.70
N LYS A 74 -12.89 -0.75 14.23
CA LYS A 74 -13.19 -0.94 15.66
C LYS A 74 -13.83 -2.31 15.82
N ARG A 75 -13.27 -3.14 16.69
CA ARG A 75 -13.80 -4.45 17.06
C ARG A 75 -13.84 -4.52 18.56
N ASP A 76 -15.07 -4.61 19.12
CA ASP A 76 -15.32 -4.42 20.53
C ASP A 76 -14.77 -3.05 21.00
N ASP A 77 -13.95 -3.01 22.01
CA ASP A 77 -13.32 -1.76 22.50
C ASP A 77 -11.91 -1.53 21.96
N LYS A 78 -11.48 -2.32 20.97
CA LYS A 78 -10.14 -2.28 20.42
C LYS A 78 -10.15 -1.83 18.96
N TYR A 79 -9.06 -1.23 18.50
CA TYR A 79 -8.84 -0.88 17.12
C TYR A 79 -7.89 -1.88 16.48
N GLY A 80 -8.41 -2.62 15.50
CA GLY A 80 -7.65 -3.59 14.72
C GLY A 80 -7.15 -2.97 13.43
N LEU A 81 -5.86 -3.17 13.13
CA LEU A 81 -5.21 -2.71 11.92
C LEU A 81 -4.82 -3.90 11.04
N TYR A 82 -5.19 -3.80 9.78
CA TYR A 82 -4.64 -4.61 8.70
C TYR A 82 -3.70 -3.72 7.90
N PHE A 83 -2.51 -4.21 7.61
CA PHE A 83 -1.53 -3.43 6.87
C PHE A 83 -0.84 -4.29 5.82
N TYR A 84 -0.76 -3.78 4.60
CA TYR A 84 -0.15 -4.44 3.48
C TYR A 84 0.71 -3.48 2.69
N ARG A 85 1.89 -3.93 2.30
CA ARG A 85 2.79 -3.19 1.44
C ARG A 85 3.47 -4.12 0.45
N THR A 86 3.51 -3.73 -0.83
CA THR A 86 4.31 -4.38 -1.85
C THR A 86 5.48 -3.52 -2.27
N TRP A 87 6.53 -4.21 -2.71
CA TRP A 87 7.65 -3.64 -3.42
C TRP A 87 7.51 -3.97 -4.91
N ARG A 88 8.25 -3.26 -5.78
CA ARG A 88 8.25 -3.44 -7.23
C ARG A 88 8.39 -4.89 -7.70
N ASP A 89 9.15 -5.70 -6.99
CA ASP A 89 9.39 -7.11 -7.33
C ASP A 89 8.28 -8.07 -6.88
N GLY A 90 7.13 -7.54 -6.42
CA GLY A 90 6.01 -8.34 -5.96
C GLY A 90 6.25 -9.07 -4.64
N ARG A 91 7.43 -8.93 -4.04
CA ARG A 91 7.69 -9.51 -2.73
C ARG A 91 6.79 -8.89 -1.68
N LYS A 92 5.96 -9.73 -1.09
CA LYS A 92 5.15 -9.37 0.07
C LYS A 92 6.09 -9.27 1.27
N LYS A 93 6.41 -8.07 1.72
CA LYS A 93 6.87 -7.93 3.10
C LYS A 93 5.64 -7.90 3.98
N LYS A 94 5.42 -8.97 4.74
CA LYS A 94 4.61 -8.86 5.97
C LYS A 94 5.19 -7.71 6.75
N ALA A 95 4.31 -6.83 7.23
CA ALA A 95 4.72 -5.67 7.98
C ALA A 95 5.74 -6.07 9.06
N GLU A 96 6.95 -5.55 8.95
CA GLU A 96 7.98 -5.71 9.97
C GLU A 96 7.63 -4.95 11.27
N TRP A 97 6.53 -4.18 11.21
CA TRP A 97 6.01 -3.40 12.33
C TRP A 97 5.09 -4.28 13.17
N LYS A 98 5.61 -4.61 14.34
CA LYS A 98 4.90 -5.48 15.29
C LYS A 98 3.89 -4.73 16.15
N ASN A 99 4.10 -3.42 16.31
CA ASN A 99 3.27 -2.57 17.16
C ASN A 99 2.85 -1.32 16.41
N TRP A 100 1.61 -0.90 16.66
CA TRP A 100 1.05 0.32 16.10
C TRP A 100 0.37 1.12 17.19
N THR A 101 0.57 2.44 17.16
CA THR A 101 0.00 3.36 18.15
C THR A 101 -0.86 4.39 17.44
N ILE A 102 -2.10 4.55 17.93
CA ILE A 102 -3.03 5.57 17.45
C ILE A 102 -2.97 6.76 18.41
N ASN A 103 -2.77 7.94 17.85
CA ASN A 103 -2.78 9.20 18.57
C ASN A 103 -3.57 10.25 17.79
N GLY A 104 -4.89 10.25 17.97
CA GLY A 104 -5.79 11.17 17.28
C GLY A 104 -5.71 11.06 15.78
N LYS A 105 -5.08 12.02 15.12
CA LYS A 105 -4.93 12.11 13.67
C LYS A 105 -3.80 11.25 13.09
N GLU A 106 -3.11 10.47 13.89
CA GLU A 106 -1.94 9.72 13.46
C GLU A 106 -1.99 8.25 13.90
N ILE A 107 -1.51 7.38 13.01
CA ILE A 107 -1.19 5.98 13.30
C ILE A 107 0.30 5.79 13.07
N LEU A 108 1.03 5.41 14.11
CA LEU A 108 2.48 5.27 14.10
C LEU A 108 2.87 3.81 14.16
N GLY A 109 3.70 3.35 13.25
CA GLY A 109 4.27 2.01 13.24
C GLY A 109 5.59 1.96 14.03
N GLU A 110 5.78 0.90 14.80
CA GLU A 110 7.02 0.66 15.52
C GLU A 110 7.77 -0.56 14.94
N PRO A 111 9.09 -0.54 14.89
CA PRO A 111 9.97 0.47 15.49
C PRO A 111 9.99 1.81 14.73
N ARG A 112 10.05 2.90 15.48
CA ARG A 112 10.02 4.29 14.96
C ARG A 112 11.18 4.62 14.00
N GLN A 113 12.24 3.84 14.03
CA GLN A 113 13.39 4.04 13.15
C GLN A 113 13.05 4.03 11.66
N PHE A 114 11.98 3.34 11.26
CA PHE A 114 11.50 3.31 9.87
C PHE A 114 10.57 4.46 9.53
N GLY A 115 10.14 5.24 10.52
CA GLY A 115 9.33 6.45 10.36
C GLY A 115 8.00 6.21 9.66
N VAL A 116 7.39 5.02 9.84
CA VAL A 116 6.09 4.71 9.24
C VAL A 116 5.00 5.46 9.97
N LYS A 117 4.25 6.24 9.21
CA LYS A 117 3.12 7.00 9.73
C LYS A 117 2.00 7.08 8.70
N ILE A 118 0.78 6.92 9.18
CA ILE A 118 -0.47 7.24 8.48
C ILE A 118 -1.08 8.41 9.22
N PHE A 119 -1.49 9.46 8.53
CA PHE A 119 -1.99 10.66 9.20
C PHE A 119 -3.01 11.43 8.39
N VAL A 120 -3.83 12.21 9.08
CA VAL A 120 -4.82 13.11 8.51
C VAL A 120 -4.23 14.50 8.39
N GLN A 121 -4.35 15.10 7.22
CA GLN A 121 -4.05 16.52 6.97
C GLN A 121 -5.20 17.14 6.18
N GLY A 122 -5.91 18.09 6.80
CA GLY A 122 -7.14 18.64 6.22
C GLY A 122 -8.23 17.57 6.08
N LYS A 123 -8.64 17.29 4.87
CA LYS A 123 -9.66 16.29 4.52
C LYS A 123 -9.06 14.99 3.97
N ASP A 124 -7.75 14.91 3.92
CA ASP A 124 -7.03 13.83 3.24
C ASP A 124 -6.23 12.99 4.22
N VAL A 125 -6.06 11.74 3.86
CA VAL A 125 -5.20 10.76 4.55
C VAL A 125 -3.93 10.56 3.77
N TYR A 126 -2.81 10.51 4.47
CA TYR A 126 -1.49 10.36 3.90
C TYR A 126 -0.73 9.22 4.55
N PHE A 127 0.15 8.61 3.77
CA PHE A 127 1.12 7.63 4.22
C PHE A 127 2.53 8.18 4.04
N THR A 128 3.40 7.94 5.02
CA THR A 128 4.83 8.24 4.88
C THR A 128 5.70 7.21 5.55
N ILE A 129 6.92 7.10 5.08
CA ILE A 129 8.02 6.37 5.68
C ILE A 129 9.26 7.26 5.61
N ARG A 130 10.28 7.00 6.43
CA ARG A 130 11.52 7.79 6.46
C ARG A 130 12.20 7.97 5.10
N ALA A 131 12.02 7.01 4.19
CA ALA A 131 12.64 7.02 2.87
C ALA A 131 11.83 7.75 1.80
N LEU A 132 10.68 8.35 2.12
CA LEU A 132 9.89 9.16 1.20
C LEU A 132 10.21 10.63 1.37
N ASP A 133 10.51 11.31 0.25
CA ASP A 133 10.73 12.77 0.24
C ASP A 133 9.44 13.54 0.54
N LYS A 134 8.31 12.97 0.11
CA LYS A 134 6.98 13.55 0.33
C LYS A 134 5.98 12.46 0.75
N PRO A 135 5.05 12.78 1.65
CA PRO A 135 3.96 11.87 1.98
C PRO A 135 3.12 11.51 0.76
N ALA A 136 2.72 10.25 0.67
CA ALA A 136 1.85 9.75 -0.38
C ALA A 136 0.38 9.92 0.04
N LYS A 137 -0.40 10.63 -0.77
CA LYS A 137 -1.84 10.75 -0.56
C LYS A 137 -2.51 9.39 -0.76
N MET A 138 -3.43 9.06 0.11
CA MET A 138 -4.20 7.82 0.04
C MET A 138 -5.60 8.06 -0.52
N SER A 139 -6.12 7.06 -1.17
CA SER A 139 -7.50 7.02 -1.67
C SER A 139 -8.31 6.04 -0.85
N ARG A 140 -9.55 6.40 -0.54
CA ARG A 140 -10.48 5.51 0.14
C ARG A 140 -10.92 4.40 -0.81
N VAL A 141 -10.97 3.19 -0.30
CA VAL A 141 -11.51 2.03 -1.02
C VAL A 141 -12.92 1.80 -0.50
N ASP A 142 -13.89 1.93 -1.41
CA ASP A 142 -15.27 1.57 -1.11
C ASP A 142 -15.37 0.05 -1.11
N GLU A 143 -15.90 -0.50 -0.03
CA GLU A 143 -16.16 -1.93 0.15
C GLU A 143 -17.63 -2.26 -0.10
#